data_53f3c02f10214cae49824caf64e80ee8
#
_entry.id   53f3c02f10214cae49824caf64e80ee8
#
_cell.length_a   1.000
_cell.length_b   1.000
_cell.length_c   1.000
_cell.angle_alpha   90.00
_cell.angle_beta   90.00
_cell.angle_gamma   90.00
#
_symmetry.space_group_name_H-M   'P 1'
#
loop_
_entity.id
_entity.type
_entity.pdbx_description
1 polymer ?
#
loop_
_entity_poly.entity_id
_entity_poly.type
_entity_poly.pdbx_seq_one_letter_code
_entity_poly.pdbx_strand_id
1 'polypeptide(L)'
;MNINFILCSFIATISFFSHNLVHANDVTKIVFVAGNRSHGWGAHEFNAGCMLMESHLKEALGEKVETVVYKNGWPKNQDPFVDADAIVLFMDGGGGHPINRNLEQVKKEIDRGCGLMCMHYAVEVPVGNSGKALQNWIGGYYETGWSINPHWIAESKLNRKHPITFGVEDFKVKDEWYFNMRFRQGKEGVTSVLDAVPDDNARSGRSSWPRGPKKHIVEASGRAETLCWSVERNDGGRGVGFTGAHFHYNFGNDGFRKLVLNAVAWTAGLEIPKNGLVTHRPCL
;
A
#
# COMPACT_ATOMS: atom_id res chain seq x y z
N MET A 1 26.68 -27.17 66.91
CA MET A 1 26.96 -27.61 65.53
C MET A 1 25.67 -27.37 64.79
N ASN A 2 25.50 -26.13 64.21
CA ASN A 2 24.27 -25.71 63.55
C ASN A 2 24.46 -25.86 62.01
N ILE A 3 23.62 -26.69 61.41
CA ILE A 3 23.62 -26.93 59.96
C ILE A 3 22.50 -26.06 59.38
N ASN A 4 22.89 -25.00 58.64
CA ASN A 4 21.95 -24.17 57.87
C ASN A 4 21.67 -24.85 56.51
N PHE A 5 20.43 -25.24 56.25
CA PHE A 5 19.93 -25.63 54.93
C PHE A 5 19.57 -24.40 54.14
N ILE A 6 20.28 -24.14 53.04
CA ILE A 6 19.90 -23.13 52.03
C ILE A 6 18.96 -23.80 51.02
N LEU A 7 17.74 -23.35 51.01
CA LEU A 7 16.72 -23.78 50.05
C LEU A 7 16.86 -22.92 48.77
N CYS A 8 17.40 -23.44 47.69
CA CYS A 8 17.41 -22.80 46.37
C CYS A 8 16.07 -23.02 45.67
N SER A 9 15.24 -21.98 45.62
CA SER A 9 14.03 -21.98 44.80
C SER A 9 14.38 -21.72 43.34
N PHE A 10 14.23 -22.71 42.48
CA PHE A 10 14.27 -22.55 41.04
C PHE A 10 12.90 -22.01 40.57
N ILE A 11 12.83 -20.76 40.12
CA ILE A 11 11.68 -20.22 39.42
C ILE A 11 11.86 -20.57 37.95
N ALA A 12 11.10 -21.53 37.45
CA ALA A 12 11.01 -21.85 36.05
C ALA A 12 10.07 -20.80 35.37
N THR A 13 10.64 -19.88 34.61
CA THR A 13 9.88 -18.98 33.73
C THR A 13 9.38 -19.78 32.52
N ILE A 14 8.10 -20.11 32.50
CA ILE A 14 7.42 -20.69 31.33
C ILE A 14 7.09 -19.55 30.39
N SER A 15 7.90 -19.38 29.35
CA SER A 15 7.58 -18.49 28.23
C SER A 15 6.50 -19.14 27.40
N PHE A 16 5.28 -18.62 27.48
CA PHE A 16 4.22 -18.95 26.53
C PHE A 16 4.55 -18.37 25.17
N PHE A 17 5.15 -19.15 24.28
CA PHE A 17 5.13 -18.87 22.86
C PHE A 17 3.70 -19.12 22.38
N SER A 18 2.94 -18.05 22.17
CA SER A 18 1.70 -18.11 21.41
C SER A 18 2.05 -18.48 19.97
N HIS A 19 2.03 -19.76 19.64
CA HIS A 19 2.01 -20.18 18.26
C HIS A 19 0.65 -19.77 17.70
N ASN A 20 0.61 -18.73 16.89
CA ASN A 20 -0.53 -18.52 16.00
C ASN A 20 -0.60 -19.76 15.11
N LEU A 21 -1.51 -20.66 15.42
CA LEU A 21 -1.92 -21.75 14.54
C LEU A 21 -2.51 -21.09 13.29
N VAL A 22 -1.67 -20.90 12.27
CA VAL A 22 -2.15 -20.62 10.92
C VAL A 22 -3.01 -21.81 10.53
N HIS A 23 -4.31 -21.61 10.51
CA HIS A 23 -5.27 -22.59 10.02
C HIS A 23 -4.98 -22.79 8.53
N ALA A 24 -4.57 -24.00 8.17
CA ALA A 24 -4.06 -24.35 6.82
C ALA A 24 -5.12 -24.31 5.70
N ASN A 25 -6.32 -23.76 5.95
CA ASN A 25 -7.45 -23.76 5.01
C ASN A 25 -8.28 -22.45 4.99
N ASP A 26 -7.85 -21.37 5.60
CA ASP A 26 -8.64 -20.14 5.55
C ASP A 26 -8.38 -19.39 4.24
N VAL A 27 -9.46 -19.17 3.48
CA VAL A 27 -9.45 -18.39 2.24
C VAL A 27 -9.23 -16.92 2.60
N THR A 28 -8.16 -16.31 2.09
CA THR A 28 -7.84 -14.90 2.35
C THR A 28 -8.79 -14.00 1.58
N LYS A 29 -9.51 -13.12 2.29
CA LYS A 29 -10.49 -12.21 1.70
C LYS A 29 -9.92 -10.82 1.47
N ILE A 30 -9.93 -10.38 0.21
CA ILE A 30 -9.44 -9.07 -0.22
C ILE A 30 -10.60 -8.25 -0.77
N VAL A 31 -10.84 -7.07 -0.18
CA VAL A 31 -11.89 -6.15 -0.60
C VAL A 31 -11.29 -4.96 -1.31
N PHE A 32 -11.64 -4.79 -2.58
CA PHE A 32 -11.27 -3.63 -3.38
C PHE A 32 -12.38 -2.60 -3.37
N VAL A 33 -12.02 -1.32 -3.22
CA VAL A 33 -12.92 -0.20 -3.39
C VAL A 33 -12.41 0.68 -4.53
N ALA A 34 -13.10 0.62 -5.66
CA ALA A 34 -12.82 1.41 -6.85
C ALA A 34 -13.60 2.73 -6.82
N GLY A 35 -12.92 3.85 -7.01
CA GLY A 35 -13.53 5.17 -7.07
C GLY A 35 -14.46 5.36 -8.28
N ASN A 36 -15.16 6.48 -8.28
CA ASN A 36 -15.91 6.94 -9.46
C ASN A 36 -14.94 7.37 -10.56
N ARG A 37 -15.38 7.27 -11.81
CA ARG A 37 -14.62 7.82 -12.93
C ARG A 37 -14.44 9.33 -12.76
N SER A 38 -13.22 9.83 -12.89
CA SER A 38 -12.89 11.23 -12.66
C SER A 38 -12.04 11.86 -13.76
N HIS A 39 -11.34 11.04 -14.56
CA HIS A 39 -10.41 11.48 -15.61
C HIS A 39 -10.82 10.96 -16.99
N GLY A 40 -10.11 11.39 -18.02
CA GLY A 40 -10.23 10.87 -19.36
C GLY A 40 -9.87 9.39 -19.47
N TRP A 41 -10.17 8.81 -20.62
CA TRP A 41 -9.90 7.39 -20.89
C TRP A 41 -8.43 7.04 -20.70
N GLY A 42 -8.18 5.92 -20.05
CA GLY A 42 -6.84 5.39 -19.74
C GLY A 42 -6.18 5.99 -18.49
N ALA A 43 -6.80 7.00 -17.86
CA ALA A 43 -6.34 7.57 -16.61
C ALA A 43 -7.41 7.41 -15.51
N HIS A 44 -6.98 7.12 -14.25
CA HIS A 44 -7.86 6.84 -13.12
C HIS A 44 -8.94 5.78 -13.43
N GLU A 45 -8.54 4.73 -14.15
CA GLU A 45 -9.43 3.62 -14.47
C GLU A 45 -9.60 2.68 -13.26
N PHE A 46 -10.16 3.23 -12.18
CA PHE A 46 -10.27 2.58 -10.87
C PHE A 46 -11.02 1.26 -10.95
N ASN A 47 -12.16 1.23 -11.65
CA ASN A 47 -12.95 0.02 -11.81
C ASN A 47 -12.17 -1.05 -12.59
N ALA A 48 -11.60 -0.68 -13.73
CA ALA A 48 -10.83 -1.61 -14.56
C ALA A 48 -9.58 -2.11 -13.84
N GLY A 49 -8.88 -1.22 -13.12
CA GLY A 49 -7.70 -1.59 -12.33
C GLY A 49 -8.02 -2.56 -11.19
N CYS A 50 -9.10 -2.33 -10.43
CA CYS A 50 -9.52 -3.25 -9.38
C CYS A 50 -9.95 -4.60 -9.94
N MET A 51 -10.72 -4.63 -11.04
CA MET A 51 -11.14 -5.86 -11.71
C MET A 51 -9.96 -6.64 -12.30
N LEU A 52 -8.95 -5.93 -12.83
CA LEU A 52 -7.72 -6.54 -13.34
C LEU A 52 -6.93 -7.18 -12.19
N MET A 53 -6.73 -6.47 -11.08
CA MET A 53 -6.04 -7.03 -9.90
C MET A 53 -6.79 -8.23 -9.33
N GLU A 54 -8.12 -8.17 -9.22
CA GLU A 54 -8.97 -9.29 -8.82
C GLU A 54 -8.73 -10.51 -9.71
N SER A 55 -8.82 -10.35 -11.04
CA SER A 55 -8.64 -11.43 -12.01
C SER A 55 -7.26 -12.08 -11.90
N HIS A 56 -6.21 -11.26 -11.80
CA HIS A 56 -4.84 -11.75 -11.70
C HIS A 56 -4.51 -12.40 -10.34
N LEU A 57 -5.10 -11.93 -9.26
CA LEU A 57 -4.96 -12.60 -7.96
C LEU A 57 -5.62 -13.98 -7.97
N LYS A 58 -6.83 -14.10 -8.56
CA LYS A 58 -7.50 -15.39 -8.75
C LYS A 58 -6.69 -16.33 -9.66
N GLU A 59 -6.09 -15.79 -10.72
CA GLU A 59 -5.20 -16.56 -11.61
C GLU A 59 -3.98 -17.11 -10.86
N ALA A 60 -3.31 -16.26 -10.05
CA ALA A 60 -2.06 -16.64 -9.39
C ALA A 60 -2.25 -17.47 -8.11
N LEU A 61 -3.36 -17.30 -7.40
CA LEU A 61 -3.58 -17.84 -6.05
C LEU A 61 -4.70 -18.88 -6.00
N GLY A 62 -5.57 -18.92 -7.03
CA GLY A 62 -6.68 -19.88 -7.10
C GLY A 62 -7.65 -19.74 -5.92
N GLU A 63 -7.99 -20.85 -5.30
CA GLU A 63 -8.93 -20.95 -4.18
C GLU A 63 -8.39 -20.39 -2.86
N LYS A 64 -7.13 -19.97 -2.80
CA LYS A 64 -6.55 -19.36 -1.61
C LYS A 64 -7.04 -17.94 -1.36
N VAL A 65 -7.71 -17.32 -2.33
CA VAL A 65 -8.15 -15.94 -2.26
C VAL A 65 -9.61 -15.79 -2.67
N GLU A 66 -10.38 -15.11 -1.84
CA GLU A 66 -11.68 -14.55 -2.16
C GLU A 66 -11.52 -13.04 -2.41
N THR A 67 -12.14 -12.53 -3.45
CA THR A 67 -12.07 -11.11 -3.78
C THR A 67 -13.46 -10.51 -3.93
N VAL A 68 -13.63 -9.30 -3.40
CA VAL A 68 -14.85 -8.50 -3.56
C VAL A 68 -14.45 -7.16 -4.16
N VAL A 69 -15.11 -6.73 -5.24
CA VAL A 69 -14.85 -5.43 -5.87
C VAL A 69 -16.08 -4.54 -5.78
N TYR A 70 -16.01 -3.52 -4.93
CA TYR A 70 -16.98 -2.42 -4.92
C TYR A 70 -16.58 -1.38 -5.97
N LYS A 71 -17.46 -1.16 -6.93
CA LYS A 71 -17.26 -0.24 -8.06
C LYS A 71 -17.99 1.08 -7.85
N ASN A 72 -17.48 2.14 -8.49
CA ASN A 72 -18.11 3.45 -8.54
C ASN A 72 -18.31 4.11 -7.17
N GLY A 73 -17.28 4.08 -6.35
CA GLY A 73 -17.22 4.80 -5.08
C GLY A 73 -17.35 3.92 -3.84
N TRP A 74 -17.54 4.56 -2.71
CA TRP A 74 -17.59 3.89 -1.40
C TRP A 74 -18.81 2.96 -1.30
N PRO A 75 -18.65 1.74 -0.77
CA PRO A 75 -19.75 0.80 -0.62
C PRO A 75 -20.83 1.36 0.31
N LYS A 76 -22.10 1.07 -0.03
CA LYS A 76 -23.28 1.52 0.74
C LYS A 76 -23.72 0.51 1.80
N ASN A 77 -23.11 -0.67 1.82
CA ASN A 77 -23.41 -1.72 2.80
C ASN A 77 -23.03 -1.23 4.20
N GLN A 78 -23.71 -1.72 5.22
CA GLN A 78 -23.43 -1.37 6.61
C GLN A 78 -22.03 -1.82 7.04
N ASP A 79 -21.65 -3.07 6.72
CA ASP A 79 -20.35 -3.67 7.04
C ASP A 79 -19.68 -4.24 5.77
N PRO A 80 -19.19 -3.38 4.85
CA PRO A 80 -18.66 -3.86 3.57
C PRO A 80 -17.33 -4.60 3.70
N PHE A 81 -16.64 -4.45 4.81
CA PHE A 81 -15.30 -4.98 5.06
C PHE A 81 -15.28 -6.12 6.08
N VAL A 82 -16.47 -6.63 6.45
CA VAL A 82 -16.56 -7.73 7.41
C VAL A 82 -15.71 -8.92 6.95
N ASP A 83 -14.88 -9.43 7.85
CA ASP A 83 -13.96 -10.56 7.63
C ASP A 83 -12.93 -10.34 6.50
N ALA A 84 -12.71 -9.10 6.05
CA ALA A 84 -11.65 -8.82 5.09
C ALA A 84 -10.27 -8.91 5.74
N ASP A 85 -9.34 -9.62 5.11
CA ASP A 85 -7.92 -9.65 5.51
C ASP A 85 -7.17 -8.43 4.98
N ALA A 86 -7.64 -7.86 3.86
CA ALA A 86 -7.14 -6.58 3.36
C ALA A 86 -8.22 -5.76 2.68
N ILE A 87 -8.07 -4.43 2.80
CA ILE A 87 -8.82 -3.41 2.07
C ILE A 87 -7.86 -2.72 1.12
N VAL A 88 -8.21 -2.65 -0.16
CA VAL A 88 -7.45 -1.94 -1.19
C VAL A 88 -8.28 -0.77 -1.70
N LEU A 89 -7.79 0.46 -1.48
CA LEU A 89 -8.44 1.68 -1.94
C LEU A 89 -7.74 2.17 -3.21
N PHE A 90 -8.47 2.20 -4.33
CA PHE A 90 -8.02 2.77 -5.60
C PHE A 90 -9.08 3.74 -6.10
N MET A 91 -8.93 5.01 -5.73
CA MET A 91 -9.94 6.06 -5.92
C MET A 91 -9.32 7.46 -5.87
N ASP A 92 -10.13 8.47 -6.17
CA ASP A 92 -9.73 9.86 -5.98
C ASP A 92 -9.52 10.21 -4.50
N GLY A 93 -8.57 11.10 -4.28
CA GLY A 93 -8.10 11.55 -2.99
C GLY A 93 -8.51 12.97 -2.61
N GLY A 94 -7.67 13.59 -1.80
CA GLY A 94 -7.84 14.96 -1.33
C GLY A 94 -9.04 15.16 -0.40
N GLY A 95 -9.62 16.35 -0.41
CA GLY A 95 -10.77 16.69 0.42
C GLY A 95 -12.01 15.86 0.14
N GLY A 96 -12.15 15.33 -1.09
CA GLY A 96 -13.24 14.47 -1.53
C GLY A 96 -13.06 12.99 -1.22
N HIS A 97 -11.90 12.57 -0.71
CA HIS A 97 -11.62 11.16 -0.44
C HIS A 97 -12.67 10.56 0.51
N PRO A 98 -13.37 9.49 0.10
CA PRO A 98 -14.45 8.92 0.92
C PRO A 98 -14.01 8.49 2.32
N ILE A 99 -12.75 8.10 2.51
CA ILE A 99 -12.21 7.72 3.82
C ILE A 99 -12.37 8.82 4.87
N ASN A 100 -12.38 10.11 4.46
CA ASN A 100 -12.50 11.24 5.38
C ASN A 100 -13.77 11.19 6.23
N ARG A 101 -14.83 10.56 5.71
CA ARG A 101 -16.13 10.39 6.39
C ARG A 101 -16.33 8.99 6.97
N ASN A 102 -15.40 8.07 6.69
CA ASN A 102 -15.51 6.65 7.04
C ASN A 102 -14.32 6.14 7.86
N LEU A 103 -13.61 7.06 8.55
CA LEU A 103 -12.43 6.70 9.35
C LEU A 103 -12.74 5.64 10.40
N GLU A 104 -13.86 5.78 11.13
CA GLU A 104 -14.24 4.82 12.17
C GLU A 104 -14.56 3.44 11.58
N GLN A 105 -15.21 3.40 10.40
CA GLN A 105 -15.50 2.14 9.73
C GLN A 105 -14.21 1.41 9.33
N VAL A 106 -13.22 2.13 8.76
CA VAL A 106 -11.93 1.55 8.42
C VAL A 106 -11.13 1.21 9.67
N LYS A 107 -11.14 2.09 10.68
CA LYS A 107 -10.44 1.85 11.95
C LYS A 107 -10.88 0.56 12.63
N LYS A 108 -12.18 0.25 12.62
CA LYS A 108 -12.73 -1.01 13.15
C LYS A 108 -12.01 -2.22 12.55
N GLU A 109 -11.75 -2.20 11.25
CA GLU A 109 -11.06 -3.29 10.56
C GLU A 109 -9.54 -3.27 10.81
N ILE A 110 -8.95 -2.09 10.86
CA ILE A 110 -7.53 -1.93 11.22
C ILE A 110 -7.25 -2.49 12.61
N ASP A 111 -8.09 -2.17 13.60
CA ASP A 111 -7.90 -2.60 15.00
C ASP A 111 -7.97 -4.15 15.16
N ARG A 112 -8.59 -4.88 14.24
CA ARG A 112 -8.58 -6.36 14.22
C ARG A 112 -7.44 -6.97 13.40
N GLY A 113 -6.52 -6.13 12.86
CA GLY A 113 -5.36 -6.59 12.09
C GLY A 113 -5.58 -6.61 10.57
N CYS A 114 -6.72 -6.14 10.04
CA CYS A 114 -6.94 -6.05 8.60
C CYS A 114 -5.88 -5.18 7.92
N GLY A 115 -5.34 -5.65 6.80
CA GLY A 115 -4.39 -4.89 5.99
C GLY A 115 -5.05 -3.72 5.25
N LEU A 116 -4.28 -2.67 4.96
CA LEU A 116 -4.76 -1.54 4.17
C LEU A 116 -3.74 -1.16 3.09
N MET A 117 -4.18 -1.09 1.84
CA MET A 117 -3.41 -0.53 0.75
C MET A 117 -4.12 0.66 0.13
N CYS A 118 -3.41 1.78 0.04
CA CYS A 118 -3.86 2.96 -0.72
C CYS A 118 -3.04 3.10 -1.99
N MET A 119 -3.73 3.19 -3.13
CA MET A 119 -3.09 3.26 -4.45
C MET A 119 -3.35 4.61 -5.11
N HIS A 120 -2.30 5.17 -5.70
CA HIS A 120 -2.28 6.39 -6.47
C HIS A 120 -2.92 7.55 -5.70
N TYR A 121 -3.97 8.16 -6.20
CA TYR A 121 -4.60 9.32 -5.58
C TYR A 121 -5.25 9.00 -4.22
N ALA A 122 -5.55 7.73 -3.93
CA ALA A 122 -6.03 7.32 -2.61
C ALA A 122 -4.99 7.50 -1.47
N VAL A 123 -3.73 7.80 -1.77
CA VAL A 123 -2.74 8.18 -0.74
C VAL A 123 -2.87 9.64 -0.31
N GLU A 124 -3.64 10.47 -1.03
CA GLU A 124 -3.85 11.88 -0.69
C GLU A 124 -5.10 12.05 0.17
N VAL A 125 -4.90 12.62 1.35
CA VAL A 125 -5.97 12.99 2.28
C VAL A 125 -5.65 14.33 2.93
N PRO A 126 -6.65 15.05 3.49
CA PRO A 126 -6.41 16.27 4.22
C PRO A 126 -5.51 16.09 5.44
N VAL A 127 -4.76 17.15 5.76
CA VAL A 127 -4.05 17.27 7.04
C VAL A 127 -5.05 17.16 8.19
N GLY A 128 -4.65 16.54 9.29
CA GLY A 128 -5.52 16.33 10.45
C GLY A 128 -5.84 14.85 10.66
N ASN A 129 -7.09 14.52 10.95
CA ASN A 129 -7.47 13.16 11.35
C ASN A 129 -7.17 12.12 10.25
N SER A 130 -7.51 12.42 9.00
CA SER A 130 -7.25 11.50 7.88
C SER A 130 -5.75 11.30 7.61
N GLY A 131 -4.96 12.40 7.61
CA GLY A 131 -3.50 12.31 7.46
C GLY A 131 -2.85 11.52 8.60
N LYS A 132 -3.26 11.75 9.85
CA LYS A 132 -2.79 10.98 11.01
C LYS A 132 -3.20 9.50 10.91
N ALA A 133 -4.42 9.21 10.44
CA ALA A 133 -4.89 7.86 10.23
C ALA A 133 -4.02 7.12 9.20
N LEU A 134 -3.77 7.71 8.02
CA LEU A 134 -2.91 7.08 7.02
C LEU A 134 -1.45 6.95 7.49
N GLN A 135 -0.90 7.93 8.23
CA GLN A 135 0.41 7.77 8.86
C GLN A 135 0.46 6.57 9.81
N ASN A 136 -0.61 6.33 10.58
CA ASN A 136 -0.69 5.20 11.50
C ASN A 136 -0.92 3.87 10.77
N TRP A 137 -1.77 3.85 9.75
CA TRP A 137 -2.25 2.63 9.10
C TRP A 137 -1.33 2.12 7.99
N ILE A 138 -0.79 3.07 7.17
CA ILE A 138 0.09 2.75 6.05
C ILE A 138 1.45 3.47 6.10
N GLY A 139 1.75 4.23 7.16
CA GLY A 139 3.07 4.85 7.38
C GLY A 139 3.26 6.23 6.78
N GLY A 140 2.41 6.69 5.89
CA GLY A 140 2.55 7.99 5.22
C GLY A 140 1.38 8.31 4.29
N TYR A 141 1.34 9.54 3.81
CA TYR A 141 0.31 10.03 2.90
C TYR A 141 0.83 11.18 2.03
N TYR A 142 0.12 11.50 0.97
CA TYR A 142 0.36 12.72 0.20
C TYR A 142 -0.29 13.91 0.94
N GLU A 143 0.50 14.93 1.23
CA GLU A 143 0.03 16.17 1.86
C GLU A 143 0.05 17.29 0.84
N THR A 144 -1.14 17.83 0.52
CA THR A 144 -1.27 18.99 -0.37
C THR A 144 -0.42 20.16 0.14
N GLY A 145 0.39 20.76 -0.73
CA GLY A 145 1.32 21.83 -0.37
C GLY A 145 2.71 21.33 0.04
N TRP A 146 2.86 20.10 0.47
CA TRP A 146 4.14 19.47 0.82
C TRP A 146 4.61 18.47 -0.25
N SER A 147 3.78 17.49 -0.60
CA SER A 147 4.06 16.48 -1.63
C SER A 147 3.82 17.04 -3.04
N ILE A 148 4.24 16.33 -4.07
CA ILE A 148 4.11 16.74 -5.47
C ILE A 148 3.74 15.55 -6.36
N ASN A 149 2.97 15.80 -7.45
CA ASN A 149 2.39 14.78 -8.33
C ASN A 149 2.65 15.04 -9.82
N PRO A 150 3.92 15.17 -10.27
CA PRO A 150 4.23 15.38 -11.68
C PRO A 150 4.09 14.09 -12.48
N HIS A 151 3.88 14.26 -13.80
CA HIS A 151 4.08 13.18 -14.77
C HIS A 151 5.55 13.04 -15.11
N TRP A 152 6.17 11.90 -14.80
CA TRP A 152 7.58 11.65 -15.11
C TRP A 152 7.87 10.17 -15.30
N ILE A 153 9.05 9.85 -15.81
CA ILE A 153 9.49 8.47 -16.02
C ILE A 153 10.32 8.06 -14.81
N ALA A 154 9.77 7.15 -14.00
CA ALA A 154 10.50 6.55 -12.90
C ALA A 154 11.26 5.30 -13.37
N GLU A 155 12.55 5.26 -13.05
CA GLU A 155 13.41 4.09 -13.16
C GLU A 155 13.46 3.41 -11.79
N SER A 156 12.98 2.18 -11.72
CA SER A 156 12.76 1.47 -10.46
C SER A 156 14.06 1.19 -9.71
N LYS A 157 14.08 1.49 -8.41
CA LYS A 157 15.08 1.04 -7.45
C LYS A 157 14.37 0.20 -6.41
N LEU A 158 14.37 -1.13 -6.60
CA LEU A 158 13.62 -2.07 -5.80
C LEU A 158 14.41 -2.53 -4.56
N ASN A 159 13.75 -2.54 -3.40
CA ASN A 159 14.29 -3.18 -2.19
C ASN A 159 14.21 -4.70 -2.32
N ARG A 160 15.21 -5.33 -2.90
CA ARG A 160 15.26 -6.76 -3.22
C ARG A 160 15.12 -7.71 -2.03
N LYS A 161 15.18 -7.18 -0.78
CA LYS A 161 14.99 -7.97 0.44
C LYS A 161 13.52 -8.05 0.86
N HIS A 162 12.68 -7.13 0.36
CA HIS A 162 11.28 -7.06 0.75
C HIS A 162 10.43 -8.05 -0.08
N PRO A 163 9.51 -8.82 0.54
CA PRO A 163 8.69 -9.81 -0.17
C PRO A 163 7.91 -9.24 -1.36
N ILE A 164 7.41 -8.01 -1.25
CA ILE A 164 6.69 -7.32 -2.35
C ILE A 164 7.52 -7.26 -3.64
N THR A 165 8.85 -7.27 -3.56
CA THR A 165 9.74 -7.20 -4.73
C THR A 165 10.22 -8.56 -5.25
N PHE A 166 9.77 -9.66 -4.66
CA PHE A 166 10.17 -10.98 -5.12
C PHE A 166 9.71 -11.25 -6.55
N GLY A 167 10.64 -11.67 -7.40
CA GLY A 167 10.39 -11.94 -8.81
C GLY A 167 10.03 -10.71 -9.66
N VAL A 168 10.07 -9.49 -9.09
CA VAL A 168 9.84 -8.27 -9.83
C VAL A 168 11.09 -7.89 -10.60
N GLU A 169 11.00 -7.76 -11.92
CA GLU A 169 12.07 -7.23 -12.76
C GLU A 169 12.14 -5.70 -12.65
N ASP A 170 13.32 -5.13 -12.90
CA ASP A 170 13.45 -3.69 -12.99
C ASP A 170 12.61 -3.15 -14.15
N PHE A 171 11.97 -2.03 -13.91
CA PHE A 171 11.12 -1.40 -14.92
C PHE A 171 11.34 0.10 -14.98
N LYS A 172 10.98 0.67 -16.12
CA LYS A 172 11.01 2.09 -16.37
C LYS A 172 9.70 2.48 -17.03
N VAL A 173 8.85 3.20 -16.30
CA VAL A 173 7.52 3.59 -16.79
C VAL A 173 7.22 5.05 -16.50
N LYS A 174 6.49 5.69 -17.44
CA LYS A 174 5.91 7.00 -17.23
C LYS A 174 4.61 6.86 -16.47
N ASP A 175 4.47 7.62 -15.38
CA ASP A 175 3.23 7.71 -14.61
C ASP A 175 3.13 9.09 -13.97
N GLU A 176 2.02 9.39 -13.33
CA GLU A 176 1.91 10.50 -12.39
C GLU A 176 2.42 10.03 -11.02
N TRP A 177 3.74 9.85 -10.93
CA TRP A 177 4.37 9.38 -9.70
C TRP A 177 4.42 10.47 -8.65
N TYR A 178 3.67 10.30 -7.56
CA TYR A 178 3.72 11.20 -6.43
C TYR A 178 4.98 10.97 -5.60
N PHE A 179 5.57 12.05 -5.11
CA PHE A 179 6.74 11.94 -4.25
C PHE A 179 6.82 13.04 -3.19
N ASN A 180 7.87 12.99 -2.36
CA ASN A 180 8.03 13.79 -1.15
C ASN A 180 6.83 13.60 -0.20
N MET A 181 6.52 12.33 0.08
CA MET A 181 5.39 11.94 0.92
C MET A 181 5.58 12.39 2.37
N ARG A 182 4.48 12.61 3.08
CA ARG A 182 4.48 12.90 4.51
C ARG A 182 4.45 11.60 5.31
N PHE A 183 5.61 11.07 5.62
CA PHE A 183 5.77 9.88 6.46
C PHE A 183 5.60 10.19 7.95
N ARG A 184 5.48 9.15 8.78
CA ARG A 184 5.65 9.23 10.23
C ARG A 184 6.97 9.91 10.58
N GLN A 185 7.04 10.47 11.79
CA GLN A 185 8.29 11.05 12.29
C GLN A 185 9.44 10.03 12.18
N GLY A 186 10.55 10.45 11.60
CA GLY A 186 11.72 9.58 11.40
C GLY A 186 11.51 8.38 10.49
N LYS A 187 10.38 8.29 9.77
CA LYS A 187 9.96 7.08 9.02
C LYS A 187 9.91 5.80 9.87
N GLU A 188 9.60 5.92 11.16
CA GLU A 188 9.58 4.78 12.09
C GLU A 188 8.69 3.65 11.55
N GLY A 189 9.27 2.44 11.44
CA GLY A 189 8.59 1.25 10.92
C GLY A 189 8.18 1.32 9.44
N VAL A 190 8.58 2.37 8.70
CA VAL A 190 8.31 2.50 7.27
C VAL A 190 9.47 1.91 6.47
N THR A 191 9.19 0.90 5.67
CA THR A 191 10.15 0.31 4.75
C THR A 191 9.89 0.79 3.34
N SER A 192 10.91 1.36 2.68
CA SER A 192 10.82 1.65 1.25
C SER A 192 10.88 0.35 0.46
N VAL A 193 9.93 0.17 -0.46
CA VAL A 193 9.79 -0.99 -1.35
C VAL A 193 10.27 -0.64 -2.76
N LEU A 194 9.87 0.54 -3.25
CA LEU A 194 10.25 1.10 -4.54
C LEU A 194 10.66 2.55 -4.35
N ASP A 195 11.88 2.88 -4.72
CA ASP A 195 12.37 4.23 -4.85
C ASP A 195 12.67 4.57 -6.32
N ALA A 196 12.72 5.86 -6.65
CA ALA A 196 13.29 6.38 -7.89
C ALA A 196 13.83 7.79 -7.66
N VAL A 197 14.64 8.29 -8.59
CA VAL A 197 15.19 9.65 -8.54
C VAL A 197 14.46 10.50 -9.56
N PRO A 198 13.54 11.39 -9.15
CA PRO A 198 12.92 12.36 -10.06
C PRO A 198 13.98 13.31 -10.64
N ASP A 199 13.86 13.58 -11.93
CA ASP A 199 14.67 14.62 -12.57
C ASP A 199 14.25 16.03 -12.12
N ASP A 200 15.06 17.04 -12.46
CA ASP A 200 14.79 18.43 -12.07
C ASP A 200 13.53 19.00 -12.76
N ASN A 201 13.15 18.46 -13.91
CA ASN A 201 11.91 18.85 -14.57
C ASN A 201 10.69 18.36 -13.77
N ALA A 202 10.69 17.11 -13.30
CA ALA A 202 9.67 16.59 -12.38
C ALA A 202 9.62 17.41 -11.08
N ARG A 203 10.79 17.76 -10.52
CA ARG A 203 10.89 18.57 -9.28
C ARG A 203 10.41 20.02 -9.46
N SER A 204 10.44 20.54 -10.69
CA SER A 204 9.97 21.90 -10.98
C SER A 204 8.46 22.10 -10.75
N GLY A 205 7.68 21.01 -10.69
CA GLY A 205 6.24 21.04 -10.48
C GLY A 205 5.41 21.61 -11.64
N ARG A 206 5.99 21.75 -12.82
CA ARG A 206 5.29 22.33 -13.98
C ARG A 206 4.09 21.49 -14.44
N SER A 207 4.18 20.17 -14.30
CA SER A 207 3.11 19.22 -14.62
C SER A 207 2.32 18.73 -13.40
N SER A 208 2.51 19.36 -12.23
CA SER A 208 1.83 19.01 -11.00
C SER A 208 0.59 19.85 -10.76
N TRP A 209 -0.26 19.40 -9.84
CA TRP A 209 -1.37 20.19 -9.32
C TRP A 209 -1.31 20.26 -7.78
N PRO A 210 -1.31 21.46 -7.17
CA PRO A 210 -1.14 22.76 -7.82
C PRO A 210 0.24 22.93 -8.48
N ARG A 211 0.29 23.71 -9.55
CA ARG A 211 1.52 23.98 -10.32
C ARG A 211 2.52 24.80 -9.53
N GLY A 212 3.75 24.67 -9.92
CA GLY A 212 4.86 25.56 -9.56
C GLY A 212 5.89 24.90 -8.69
N PRO A 213 7.09 25.50 -8.65
CA PRO A 213 8.16 24.99 -7.84
C PRO A 213 7.82 25.14 -6.36
N LYS A 214 8.05 24.06 -5.59
CA LYS A 214 8.13 24.10 -4.13
C LYS A 214 9.60 24.08 -3.75
N LYS A 215 10.07 25.07 -3.01
CA LYS A 215 11.50 25.26 -2.69
C LYS A 215 12.14 23.96 -2.16
N HIS A 216 11.53 23.32 -1.18
CA HIS A 216 12.04 22.09 -0.56
C HIS A 216 12.06 20.86 -1.50
N ILE A 217 11.27 20.88 -2.58
CA ILE A 217 11.29 19.85 -3.63
C ILE A 217 12.45 20.06 -4.58
N VAL A 218 12.66 21.31 -5.01
CA VAL A 218 13.74 21.68 -5.92
C VAL A 218 15.11 21.51 -5.26
N GLU A 219 15.25 21.93 -4.01
CA GLU A 219 16.48 21.79 -3.23
C GLU A 219 16.88 20.32 -2.96
N ALA A 220 15.94 19.41 -3.12
CA ALA A 220 16.18 17.96 -2.97
C ALA A 220 16.61 17.27 -4.29
N SER A 221 17.16 18.02 -5.27
CA SER A 221 17.67 17.46 -6.53
C SER A 221 18.64 16.30 -6.26
N GLY A 222 18.50 15.22 -7.04
CA GLY A 222 19.29 13.99 -6.89
C GLY A 222 18.88 13.06 -5.74
N ARG A 223 17.98 13.48 -4.83
CA ARG A 223 17.48 12.63 -3.77
C ARG A 223 16.56 11.54 -4.33
N ALA A 224 16.74 10.29 -3.91
CA ALA A 224 15.77 9.23 -4.16
C ALA A 224 14.48 9.47 -3.37
N GLU A 225 13.34 9.24 -4.02
CA GLU A 225 12.02 9.41 -3.47
C GLU A 225 11.30 8.06 -3.38
N THR A 226 10.62 7.81 -2.27
CA THR A 226 9.87 6.59 -2.05
C THR A 226 8.52 6.66 -2.76
N LEU A 227 8.28 5.73 -3.69
CA LEU A 227 7.09 5.64 -4.53
C LEU A 227 6.17 4.48 -4.12
N CYS A 228 6.74 3.44 -3.49
CA CYS A 228 6.01 2.38 -2.79
C CYS A 228 6.67 2.13 -1.45
N TRP A 229 5.86 2.03 -0.42
CA TRP A 229 6.33 1.75 0.94
C TRP A 229 5.39 0.82 1.68
N SER A 230 5.89 0.19 2.74
CA SER A 230 5.14 -0.73 3.58
C SER A 230 5.37 -0.46 5.06
N VAL A 231 4.43 -0.89 5.87
CA VAL A 231 4.54 -0.97 7.32
C VAL A 231 3.97 -2.29 7.82
N GLU A 232 4.58 -2.85 8.85
CA GLU A 232 3.98 -3.89 9.67
C GLU A 232 3.53 -3.22 10.98
N ARG A 233 2.26 -3.40 11.33
CA ARG A 233 1.67 -2.75 12.51
C ARG A 233 1.73 -3.66 13.72
N ASN A 234 1.69 -3.08 14.91
CA ASN A 234 1.70 -3.83 16.17
C ASN A 234 0.44 -4.70 16.38
N ASP A 235 -0.65 -4.40 15.68
CA ASP A 235 -1.88 -5.20 15.65
C ASP A 235 -1.78 -6.45 14.77
N GLY A 236 -0.63 -6.67 14.14
CA GLY A 236 -0.37 -7.78 13.22
C GLY A 236 -0.77 -7.49 11.76
N GLY A 237 -1.49 -6.41 11.50
CA GLY A 237 -1.87 -6.01 10.15
C GLY A 237 -0.74 -5.31 9.39
N ARG A 238 -0.90 -5.19 8.08
CA ARG A 238 0.07 -4.60 7.17
C ARG A 238 -0.50 -3.38 6.46
N GLY A 239 0.34 -2.40 6.18
CA GLY A 239 -0.05 -1.22 5.43
C GLY A 239 0.85 -0.99 4.24
N VAL A 240 0.29 -0.56 3.10
CA VAL A 240 1.04 -0.22 1.89
C VAL A 240 0.52 1.07 1.28
N GLY A 241 1.44 1.95 0.89
CA GLY A 241 1.15 3.08 0.00
C GLY A 241 1.89 2.90 -1.32
N PHE A 242 1.21 3.13 -2.43
CA PHE A 242 1.76 3.05 -3.78
C PHE A 242 1.29 4.24 -4.61
N THR A 243 2.23 5.02 -5.14
CA THR A 243 1.92 6.31 -5.77
C THR A 243 1.68 6.28 -7.27
N GLY A 244 1.99 5.16 -7.93
CA GLY A 244 1.72 4.94 -9.37
C GLY A 244 0.30 4.50 -9.65
N ALA A 245 0.01 4.13 -10.89
CA ALA A 245 -1.26 3.66 -11.44
C ALA A 245 -2.25 4.78 -11.85
N HIS A 246 -1.73 5.98 -12.17
CA HIS A 246 -2.51 6.96 -12.89
C HIS A 246 -2.93 6.42 -14.28
N PHE A 247 -1.95 5.89 -15.01
CA PHE A 247 -2.20 5.33 -16.33
C PHE A 247 -2.44 3.82 -16.26
N HIS A 248 -3.64 3.41 -16.69
CA HIS A 248 -4.04 2.00 -16.69
C HIS A 248 -3.12 1.11 -17.53
N TYR A 249 -2.59 1.60 -18.66
CA TYR A 249 -1.69 0.84 -19.53
C TYR A 249 -0.40 0.38 -18.85
N ASN A 250 -0.02 0.98 -17.70
CA ASN A 250 1.16 0.56 -16.95
C ASN A 250 1.02 -0.86 -16.37
N PHE A 251 -0.20 -1.34 -16.16
CA PHE A 251 -0.44 -2.75 -15.82
C PHE A 251 0.01 -3.73 -16.91
N GLY A 252 0.22 -3.27 -18.14
CA GLY A 252 0.84 -4.03 -19.22
C GLY A 252 2.35 -4.27 -19.05
N ASN A 253 3.02 -3.51 -18.18
CA ASN A 253 4.41 -3.76 -17.80
C ASN A 253 4.47 -4.85 -16.71
N ASP A 254 5.23 -5.92 -16.97
CA ASP A 254 5.25 -7.11 -16.11
C ASP A 254 5.82 -6.83 -14.72
N GLY A 255 6.90 -6.03 -14.64
CA GLY A 255 7.50 -5.62 -13.37
C GLY A 255 6.55 -4.76 -12.53
N PHE A 256 5.93 -3.74 -13.15
CA PHE A 256 4.95 -2.88 -12.50
C PHE A 256 3.74 -3.69 -11.98
N ARG A 257 3.14 -4.52 -12.85
CA ARG A 257 1.98 -5.33 -12.49
C ARG A 257 2.30 -6.30 -11.36
N LYS A 258 3.42 -7.02 -11.45
CA LYS A 258 3.85 -7.97 -10.42
C LYS A 258 4.10 -7.28 -9.08
N LEU A 259 4.74 -6.10 -9.07
CA LEU A 259 4.94 -5.32 -7.85
C LEU A 259 3.59 -5.00 -7.17
N VAL A 260 2.61 -4.54 -7.94
CA VAL A 260 1.28 -4.20 -7.41
C VAL A 260 0.56 -5.43 -6.88
N LEU A 261 0.55 -6.55 -7.62
CA LEU A 261 -0.11 -7.79 -7.18
C LEU A 261 0.54 -8.38 -5.92
N ASN A 262 1.88 -8.40 -5.88
CA ASN A 262 2.61 -8.81 -4.69
C ASN A 262 2.26 -7.90 -3.49
N ALA A 263 2.15 -6.59 -3.72
CA ALA A 263 1.81 -5.64 -2.66
C ALA A 263 0.40 -5.89 -2.09
N VAL A 264 -0.58 -6.14 -2.95
CA VAL A 264 -1.95 -6.49 -2.51
C VAL A 264 -1.95 -7.77 -1.70
N ALA A 265 -1.34 -8.84 -2.22
CA ALA A 265 -1.30 -10.14 -1.54
C ALA A 265 -0.53 -10.07 -0.22
N TRP A 266 0.61 -9.35 -0.19
CA TRP A 266 1.38 -9.14 1.03
C TRP A 266 0.57 -8.35 2.07
N THR A 267 -0.18 -7.33 1.66
CA THR A 267 -1.04 -6.55 2.55
C THR A 267 -2.11 -7.43 3.21
N ALA A 268 -2.60 -8.45 2.49
CA ALA A 268 -3.57 -9.42 3.00
C ALA A 268 -2.95 -10.55 3.85
N GLY A 269 -1.67 -10.44 4.21
CA GLY A 269 -1.02 -11.45 5.05
C GLY A 269 -0.44 -12.65 4.29
N LEU A 270 -0.66 -12.74 2.98
CA LEU A 270 -0.17 -13.86 2.18
C LEU A 270 1.36 -13.85 2.04
N GLU A 271 1.94 -15.05 1.97
CA GLU A 271 3.34 -15.23 1.62
C GLU A 271 3.55 -15.04 0.12
N ILE A 272 4.55 -14.23 -0.24
CA ILE A 272 4.92 -14.00 -1.63
C ILE A 272 6.00 -15.00 -2.05
N PRO A 273 5.76 -15.84 -3.09
CA PRO A 273 6.77 -16.75 -3.62
C PRO A 273 8.02 -15.98 -4.09
N LYS A 274 9.20 -16.64 -4.07
CA LYS A 274 10.46 -16.02 -4.50
C LYS A 274 10.46 -15.49 -5.95
N ASN A 275 9.66 -16.09 -6.83
CA ASN A 275 9.43 -15.63 -8.21
C ASN A 275 8.26 -14.64 -8.33
N GLY A 276 7.68 -14.21 -7.20
CA GLY A 276 6.50 -13.35 -7.15
C GLY A 276 5.23 -14.04 -7.65
N LEU A 277 4.13 -13.30 -7.70
CA LEU A 277 2.91 -13.76 -8.34
C LEU A 277 3.07 -13.75 -9.87
N VAL A 278 2.81 -14.88 -10.50
CA VAL A 278 2.94 -15.06 -11.95
C VAL A 278 1.56 -14.97 -12.59
N THR A 279 1.41 -14.06 -13.54
CA THR A 279 0.16 -13.84 -14.27
C THR A 279 0.42 -13.58 -15.74
N HIS A 280 -0.59 -13.82 -16.57
CA HIS A 280 -0.51 -13.46 -17.98
C HIS A 280 -0.50 -11.92 -18.16
N ARG A 281 0.08 -11.49 -19.29
CA ARG A 281 0.01 -10.09 -19.67
C ARG A 281 -1.42 -9.73 -20.09
N PRO A 282 -2.06 -8.71 -19.52
CA PRO A 282 -3.42 -8.35 -19.89
C PRO A 282 -3.47 -7.72 -21.30
N CYS A 283 -4.58 -7.90 -22.00
CA CYS A 283 -4.98 -7.04 -23.11
C CYS A 283 -5.60 -5.79 -22.53
N LEU A 284 -4.96 -4.64 -22.72
CA LEU A 284 -5.36 -3.34 -22.17
C LEU A 284 -5.88 -2.42 -23.27
#